data_0ec461a4f4e32abdae605b2b2ed39eca
#
_entry.id   0ec461a4f4e32abdae605b2b2ed39eca
#
_cell.length_a   1.000
_cell.length_b   1.000
_cell.length_c   1.000
_cell.angle_alpha   90.00
_cell.angle_beta   90.00
_cell.angle_gamma   90.00
#
_symmetry.space_group_name_H-M   'P 1'
#
loop_
_entity.id
_entity.type
_entity.pdbx_description
1 polymer ?
#
loop_
_entity_poly.entity_id
_entity_poly.type
_entity_poly.pdbx_seq_one_letter_code
_entity_poly.pdbx_strand_id
1 'polypeptide(L)'
;MNKCNGCGVLLQDSFPMEIGYTADIHTNLCERCFRLKHYGEYRSVSLTNNDYEKIIQMIPKDSLVLYVTDILSLDLDFISSFKKVLLVVTKRDIMPKSLKDEKIRNYFLERYLNVLDVVVVSSIKNYQMDLLYKQILTYVKDTVYLVGNTNSGKSTLLN
;
A
#
# COMPACT_ATOMS: atom_id res chain seq x y z
N MET A 1 -22.33 3.18 -13.46
CA MET A 1 -21.10 2.40 -13.68
C MET A 1 -20.86 1.53 -12.45
N ASN A 2 -20.76 0.22 -12.64
CA ASN A 2 -20.59 -0.72 -11.52
C ASN A 2 -19.14 -0.77 -11.06
N LYS A 3 -18.92 -0.84 -9.75
CA LYS A 3 -17.60 -1.04 -9.15
C LYS A 3 -17.39 -2.49 -8.75
N CYS A 4 -16.17 -2.96 -8.88
CA CYS A 4 -15.78 -4.29 -8.41
C CYS A 4 -15.85 -4.36 -6.88
N ASN A 5 -16.60 -5.30 -6.33
CA ASN A 5 -16.73 -5.51 -4.87
C ASN A 5 -15.44 -6.02 -4.22
N GLY A 6 -14.45 -6.47 -5.00
CA GLY A 6 -13.17 -6.95 -4.48
C GLY A 6 -12.11 -5.86 -4.38
N CYS A 7 -11.88 -5.09 -5.45
CA CYS A 7 -10.81 -4.08 -5.51
C CYS A 7 -11.30 -2.64 -5.69
N GLY A 8 -12.62 -2.40 -5.79
CA GLY A 8 -13.21 -1.08 -5.90
C GLY A 8 -13.07 -0.38 -7.24
N VAL A 9 -12.39 -0.98 -8.22
CA VAL A 9 -12.18 -0.40 -9.55
C VAL A 9 -13.49 -0.41 -10.36
N LEU A 10 -13.65 0.52 -11.28
CA LEU A 10 -14.77 0.53 -12.22
C LEU A 10 -14.69 -0.68 -13.13
N LEU A 11 -15.81 -1.39 -13.29
CA LEU A 11 -15.91 -2.54 -14.20
C LEU A 11 -15.99 -2.06 -15.65
N GLN A 12 -15.29 -2.75 -16.53
CA GLN A 12 -15.29 -2.53 -17.97
C GLN A 12 -15.17 -3.86 -18.71
N ASP A 13 -15.73 -3.95 -19.92
CA ASP A 13 -15.78 -5.14 -20.77
C ASP A 13 -14.98 -4.99 -22.08
N SER A 14 -14.36 -3.83 -22.28
CA SER A 14 -13.75 -3.47 -23.56
C SER A 14 -12.29 -3.92 -23.68
N PHE A 15 -11.54 -3.93 -22.58
CA PHE A 15 -10.07 -4.17 -22.59
C PHE A 15 -9.68 -5.30 -21.64
N PRO A 16 -9.53 -6.55 -22.13
CA PRO A 16 -9.26 -7.73 -21.30
C PRO A 16 -7.96 -7.67 -20.47
N MET A 17 -6.97 -6.88 -20.93
CA MET A 17 -5.67 -6.76 -20.25
C MET A 17 -5.64 -5.60 -19.25
N GLU A 18 -6.68 -4.80 -19.17
CA GLU A 18 -6.73 -3.63 -18.28
C GLU A 18 -7.46 -3.92 -16.97
N ILE A 19 -7.22 -3.01 -16.01
CA ILE A 19 -7.83 -3.09 -14.68
C ILE A 19 -9.36 -2.95 -14.80
N GLY A 20 -10.07 -3.76 -14.04
CA GLY A 20 -11.55 -3.72 -14.01
C GLY A 20 -12.21 -4.58 -15.06
N TYR A 21 -11.43 -5.26 -15.92
CA TYR A 21 -12.02 -6.12 -16.93
C TYR A 21 -12.91 -7.21 -16.35
N THR A 22 -14.05 -7.42 -16.99
CA THR A 22 -14.97 -8.53 -16.77
C THR A 22 -15.62 -8.90 -18.09
N ALA A 23 -15.77 -10.20 -18.35
CA ALA A 23 -16.48 -10.69 -19.54
C ALA A 23 -17.99 -10.43 -19.49
N ASP A 24 -18.52 -10.18 -18.28
CA ASP A 24 -19.92 -9.83 -18.06
C ASP A 24 -20.02 -8.62 -17.13
N ILE A 25 -20.44 -7.48 -17.66
CA ILE A 25 -20.58 -6.21 -16.95
C ILE A 25 -21.64 -6.25 -15.83
N HIS A 26 -22.50 -7.26 -15.81
CA HIS A 26 -23.49 -7.46 -14.77
C HIS A 26 -22.92 -8.18 -13.53
N THR A 27 -21.68 -8.67 -13.60
CA THR A 27 -21.00 -9.25 -12.45
C THR A 27 -20.54 -8.17 -11.47
N ASN A 28 -20.41 -8.55 -10.21
CA ASN A 28 -19.93 -7.64 -9.15
C ASN A 28 -18.41 -7.73 -8.92
N LEU A 29 -17.69 -8.51 -9.71
CA LEU A 29 -16.24 -8.74 -9.59
C LEU A 29 -15.57 -8.61 -10.96
N CYS A 30 -14.42 -7.93 -11.00
CA CYS A 30 -13.56 -8.01 -12.17
C CYS A 30 -12.92 -9.41 -12.26
N GLU A 31 -12.50 -9.82 -13.46
CA GLU A 31 -11.89 -11.12 -13.71
C GLU A 31 -10.76 -11.46 -12.72
N ARG A 32 -9.92 -10.51 -12.40
CA ARG A 32 -8.82 -10.67 -11.44
C ARG A 32 -9.32 -11.03 -10.04
N CYS A 33 -10.29 -10.29 -9.51
CA CYS A 33 -10.87 -10.56 -8.20
C CYS A 33 -11.67 -11.85 -8.18
N PHE A 34 -12.33 -12.18 -9.27
CA PHE A 34 -13.04 -13.44 -9.44
C PHE A 34 -12.06 -14.63 -9.39
N ARG A 35 -10.96 -14.57 -10.17
CA ARG A 35 -9.94 -15.63 -10.19
C ARG A 35 -9.25 -15.80 -8.84
N LEU A 36 -8.92 -14.68 -8.19
CA LEU A 36 -8.33 -14.73 -6.84
C LEU A 36 -9.27 -15.41 -5.84
N LYS A 37 -10.55 -15.07 -5.88
CA LYS A 37 -11.55 -15.60 -4.94
C LYS A 37 -11.85 -17.09 -5.17
N HIS A 38 -11.94 -17.54 -6.43
CA HIS A 38 -12.42 -18.87 -6.78
C HIS A 38 -11.30 -19.87 -7.08
N TYR A 39 -10.14 -19.40 -7.53
CA TYR A 39 -9.03 -20.28 -7.95
C TYR A 39 -7.73 -20.01 -7.19
N GLY A 40 -7.69 -18.98 -6.33
CA GLY A 40 -6.45 -18.56 -5.65
C GLY A 40 -5.38 -18.00 -6.60
N GLU A 41 -5.72 -17.79 -7.88
CA GLU A 41 -4.80 -17.29 -8.89
C GLU A 41 -4.63 -15.77 -8.77
N TYR A 42 -3.42 -15.34 -8.45
CA TYR A 42 -3.06 -13.94 -8.47
C TYR A 42 -2.45 -13.55 -9.82
N ARG A 43 -3.18 -12.77 -10.61
CA ARG A 43 -2.60 -12.08 -11.77
C ARG A 43 -2.19 -10.67 -11.36
N SER A 44 -0.89 -10.41 -11.36
CA SER A 44 -0.38 -9.05 -11.25
C SER A 44 -0.75 -8.31 -12.55
N VAL A 45 -1.56 -7.27 -12.45
CA VAL A 45 -1.63 -6.26 -13.49
C VAL A 45 -0.44 -5.33 -13.23
N SER A 46 0.47 -5.24 -14.17
CA SER A 46 1.51 -4.21 -14.13
C SER A 46 0.81 -2.86 -14.32
N LEU A 47 0.59 -2.14 -13.20
CA LEU A 47 0.22 -0.75 -13.27
C LEU A 47 1.37 -0.01 -13.98
N THR A 48 1.06 0.73 -15.02
CA THR A 48 2.04 1.60 -15.64
C THR A 48 2.35 2.78 -14.72
N ASN A 49 3.51 3.41 -14.87
CA ASN A 49 3.83 4.62 -14.09
C ASN A 49 2.73 5.69 -14.21
N ASN A 50 2.09 5.80 -15.36
CA ASN A 50 0.97 6.73 -15.59
C ASN A 50 -0.26 6.41 -14.71
N ASP A 51 -0.52 5.14 -14.41
CA ASP A 51 -1.65 4.76 -13.56
C ASP A 51 -1.36 5.08 -12.08
N TYR A 52 -0.11 4.92 -11.66
CA TYR A 52 0.34 5.35 -10.33
C TYR A 52 0.24 6.86 -10.15
N GLU A 53 0.69 7.64 -11.13
CA GLU A 53 0.59 9.10 -11.09
C GLU A 53 -0.86 9.58 -10.97
N LYS A 54 -1.79 8.98 -11.70
CA LYS A 54 -3.23 9.29 -11.58
C LYS A 54 -3.77 9.01 -10.18
N ILE A 55 -3.40 7.86 -9.60
CA ILE A 55 -3.83 7.49 -8.25
C ILE A 55 -3.25 8.47 -7.22
N ILE A 56 -1.97 8.84 -7.34
CA ILE A 56 -1.30 9.80 -6.46
C ILE A 56 -2.00 11.16 -6.51
N GLN A 57 -2.40 11.63 -7.70
CA GLN A 57 -3.10 12.90 -7.87
C GLN A 57 -4.49 12.92 -7.23
N MET A 58 -5.12 11.77 -7.04
CA MET A 58 -6.41 11.65 -6.36
C MET A 58 -6.32 11.78 -4.83
N ILE A 59 -5.13 11.65 -4.25
CA ILE A 59 -4.91 11.77 -2.81
C ILE A 59 -4.80 13.26 -2.44
N PRO A 60 -5.65 13.77 -1.53
CA PRO A 60 -5.57 15.15 -1.10
C PRO A 60 -4.20 15.47 -0.48
N LYS A 61 -3.63 16.61 -0.85
CA LYS A 61 -2.24 16.99 -0.49
C LYS A 61 -1.95 17.04 1.00
N ASP A 62 -2.96 17.30 1.82
CA ASP A 62 -2.79 17.43 3.28
C ASP A 62 -3.18 16.16 4.06
N SER A 63 -3.54 15.09 3.35
CA SER A 63 -3.86 13.81 3.95
C SER A 63 -2.61 13.08 4.46
N LEU A 64 -2.78 12.29 5.50
CA LEU A 64 -1.76 11.36 5.96
C LEU A 64 -1.66 10.18 5.00
N VAL A 65 -0.47 9.89 4.52
CA VAL A 65 -0.18 8.71 3.71
C VAL A 65 0.63 7.72 4.53
N LEU A 66 0.09 6.52 4.70
CA LEU A 66 0.87 5.37 5.16
C LEU A 66 1.57 4.76 3.94
N TYR A 67 2.85 5.03 3.82
CA TYR A 67 3.65 4.45 2.75
C TYR A 67 4.26 3.14 3.23
N VAL A 68 3.78 2.03 2.67
CA VAL A 68 4.16 0.67 3.10
C VAL A 68 5.20 0.09 2.15
N THR A 69 6.34 -0.25 2.69
CA THR A 69 7.44 -0.91 1.98
C THR A 69 8.02 -2.04 2.81
N ASP A 70 8.73 -2.96 2.20
CA ASP A 70 9.58 -3.90 2.93
C ASP A 70 11.07 -3.63 2.64
N ILE A 71 11.95 -4.05 3.56
CA ILE A 71 13.37 -3.71 3.45
C ILE A 71 14.09 -4.46 2.32
N LEU A 72 13.52 -5.55 1.84
CA LEU A 72 14.11 -6.36 0.76
C LEU A 72 13.72 -5.84 -0.63
N SER A 73 12.62 -5.13 -0.73
CA SER A 73 12.14 -4.50 -1.97
C SER A 73 11.79 -3.03 -1.70
N LEU A 74 12.81 -2.27 -1.29
CA LEU A 74 12.67 -0.84 -1.08
C LEU A 74 12.34 -0.15 -2.40
N ASP A 75 11.09 0.22 -2.56
CA ASP A 75 10.65 1.07 -3.64
C ASP A 75 9.98 2.30 -3.02
N LEU A 76 10.65 3.41 -3.15
CA LEU A 76 10.27 4.70 -2.57
C LEU A 76 10.16 5.78 -3.64
N ASP A 77 10.04 5.39 -4.91
CA ASP A 77 10.03 6.31 -6.05
C ASP A 77 8.97 7.41 -5.93
N PHE A 78 7.81 7.06 -5.37
CA PHE A 78 6.70 8.00 -5.23
C PHE A 78 6.60 8.65 -3.85
N ILE A 79 7.50 8.36 -2.92
CA ILE A 79 7.40 8.88 -1.54
C ILE A 79 7.43 10.42 -1.49
N SER A 80 8.19 11.03 -2.39
CA SER A 80 8.33 12.49 -2.49
C SER A 80 7.08 13.18 -3.06
N SER A 81 6.15 12.44 -3.62
CA SER A 81 4.89 12.98 -4.16
C SER A 81 3.89 13.37 -3.07
N PHE A 82 4.11 12.93 -1.85
CA PHE A 82 3.23 13.17 -0.71
C PHE A 82 3.84 14.16 0.26
N LYS A 83 3.00 14.99 0.90
CA LYS A 83 3.48 15.98 1.89
C LYS A 83 3.67 15.42 3.29
N LYS A 84 2.86 14.45 3.68
CA LYS A 84 2.82 13.88 5.03
C LYS A 84 2.83 12.37 4.94
N VAL A 85 3.97 11.78 5.18
CA VAL A 85 4.18 10.35 5.09
C VAL A 85 4.50 9.77 6.46
N LEU A 86 3.77 8.75 6.87
CA LEU A 86 4.18 7.79 7.88
C LEU A 86 4.72 6.57 7.15
N LEU A 87 6.04 6.36 7.20
CA LEU A 87 6.69 5.24 6.52
C LEU A 87 6.55 3.98 7.38
N VAL A 88 5.97 2.94 6.81
CA VAL A 88 5.80 1.64 7.45
C VAL A 88 6.71 0.62 6.77
N VAL A 89 7.73 0.17 7.49
CA VAL A 89 8.66 -0.86 7.01
C VAL A 89 8.22 -2.21 7.56
N THR A 90 7.72 -3.06 6.69
CA THR A 90 7.14 -4.36 7.05
C THR A 90 8.16 -5.49 7.07
N LYS A 91 7.70 -6.68 7.46
CA LYS A 91 8.48 -7.94 7.46
C LYS A 91 9.70 -7.89 8.40
N ARG A 92 9.55 -7.23 9.57
CA ARG A 92 10.61 -7.19 10.59
C ARG A 92 11.08 -8.58 11.03
N ASP A 93 10.22 -9.57 10.97
CA ASP A 93 10.45 -10.95 11.36
C ASP A 93 11.51 -11.67 10.51
N ILE A 94 11.73 -11.25 9.28
CA ILE A 94 12.75 -11.82 8.38
C ILE A 94 14.05 -11.00 8.35
N MET A 95 14.12 -9.87 9.05
CA MET A 95 15.32 -9.05 9.13
C MET A 95 16.30 -9.60 10.16
N PRO A 96 17.62 -9.40 9.97
CA PRO A 96 18.62 -9.76 10.97
C PRO A 96 18.34 -9.08 12.32
N LYS A 97 18.51 -9.81 13.41
CA LYS A 97 18.35 -9.27 14.78
C LYS A 97 19.35 -8.16 15.11
N SER A 98 20.51 -8.17 14.46
CA SER A 98 21.56 -7.14 14.60
C SER A 98 21.14 -5.78 14.00
N LEU A 99 20.19 -5.77 13.08
CA LEU A 99 19.64 -4.54 12.51
C LEU A 99 18.65 -3.92 13.48
N LYS A 100 19.04 -2.81 14.11
CA LYS A 100 18.18 -2.09 15.05
C LYS A 100 17.17 -1.21 14.32
N ASP A 101 15.92 -1.22 14.77
CA ASP A 101 14.82 -0.43 14.19
C ASP A 101 15.11 1.07 14.22
N GLU A 102 15.79 1.55 15.27
CA GLU A 102 16.23 2.94 15.39
C GLU A 102 17.16 3.35 14.24
N LYS A 103 18.06 2.47 13.80
CA LYS A 103 18.95 2.74 12.66
C LYS A 103 18.14 2.85 11.36
N ILE A 104 17.15 2.00 11.16
CA ILE A 104 16.25 2.07 10.00
C ILE A 104 15.47 3.39 10.03
N ARG A 105 14.90 3.72 11.19
CA ARG A 105 14.14 4.95 11.39
C ARG A 105 14.98 6.19 11.06
N ASN A 106 16.14 6.34 11.66
CA ASN A 106 17.02 7.49 11.45
C ASN A 106 17.48 7.61 10.00
N TYR A 107 17.81 6.48 9.35
CA TYR A 107 18.19 6.45 7.95
C TYR A 107 17.15 7.09 7.03
N PHE A 108 15.87 6.81 7.22
CA PHE A 108 14.82 7.38 6.40
C PHE A 108 14.45 8.81 6.78
N LEU A 109 14.43 9.14 8.06
CA LEU A 109 14.14 10.51 8.51
C LEU A 109 15.19 11.52 8.03
N GLU A 110 16.45 11.12 7.94
CA GLU A 110 17.53 11.97 7.42
C GLU A 110 17.41 12.21 5.90
N ARG A 111 16.79 11.30 5.15
CA ARG A 111 16.71 11.36 3.68
C ARG A 111 15.45 11.96 3.13
N TYR A 112 14.34 11.83 3.84
CA TYR A 112 13.02 12.22 3.34
C TYR A 112 12.36 13.21 4.30
N LEU A 113 12.41 14.49 3.95
CA LEU A 113 11.88 15.58 4.79
C LEU A 113 10.36 15.54 4.97
N ASN A 114 9.64 14.88 4.08
CA ASN A 114 8.18 14.70 4.14
C ASN A 114 7.75 13.48 4.97
N VAL A 115 8.71 12.67 5.43
CA VAL A 115 8.45 11.54 6.32
C VAL A 115 8.38 12.06 7.76
N LEU A 116 7.19 11.94 8.36
CA LEU A 116 6.93 12.41 9.73
C LEU A 116 7.50 11.46 10.76
N ASP A 117 7.38 10.16 10.50
CA ASP A 117 7.97 9.10 11.32
C ASP A 117 8.11 7.80 10.52
N VAL A 118 8.85 6.84 11.08
CA VAL A 118 9.09 5.51 10.50
C VAL A 118 8.79 4.46 11.55
N VAL A 119 7.93 3.52 11.23
CA VAL A 119 7.60 2.38 12.10
C VAL A 119 7.97 1.09 11.42
N VAL A 120 8.78 0.27 12.09
CA VAL A 120 9.22 -1.04 11.60
C VAL A 120 8.32 -2.11 12.23
N VAL A 121 7.58 -2.86 11.43
CA VAL A 121 6.54 -3.76 11.91
C VAL A 121 6.67 -5.19 11.38
N SER A 122 6.09 -6.13 12.10
CA SER A 122 5.72 -7.44 11.58
C SER A 122 4.28 -7.76 11.93
N SER A 123 3.40 -7.78 10.95
CA SER A 123 1.99 -8.14 11.14
C SER A 123 1.86 -9.61 11.59
N ILE A 124 2.69 -10.51 11.05
CA ILE A 124 2.69 -11.94 11.38
C ILE A 124 3.05 -12.18 12.85
N LYS A 125 3.99 -11.39 13.40
CA LYS A 125 4.44 -11.50 14.80
C LYS A 125 3.79 -10.48 15.73
N ASN A 126 2.84 -9.70 15.23
CA ASN A 126 2.22 -8.59 15.97
C ASN A 126 3.26 -7.63 16.59
N TYR A 127 4.38 -7.44 15.89
CA TYR A 127 5.49 -6.61 16.37
C TYR A 127 5.25 -5.15 16.02
N GLN A 128 5.28 -4.27 17.03
CA GLN A 128 5.09 -2.81 16.94
C GLN A 128 3.76 -2.36 16.27
N MET A 129 2.74 -3.22 16.21
CA MET A 129 1.44 -2.84 15.66
C MET A 129 0.74 -1.77 16.51
N ASP A 130 0.84 -1.86 17.86
CA ASP A 130 0.31 -0.83 18.76
C ASP A 130 1.01 0.52 18.59
N LEU A 131 2.33 0.51 18.35
CA LEU A 131 3.09 1.71 18.06
C LEU A 131 2.62 2.34 16.74
N LEU A 132 2.45 1.53 15.70
CA LEU A 132 1.92 1.99 14.42
C LEU A 132 0.56 2.66 14.60
N TYR A 133 -0.34 2.03 15.34
CA TYR A 133 -1.67 2.58 15.60
C TYR A 133 -1.58 3.94 16.33
N LYS A 134 -0.74 4.05 17.36
CA LYS A 134 -0.51 5.32 18.07
C LYS A 134 0.02 6.41 17.13
N GLN A 135 0.96 6.08 16.26
CA GLN A 135 1.51 7.04 15.32
C GLN A 135 0.48 7.50 14.28
N ILE A 136 -0.36 6.59 13.79
CA ILE A 136 -1.48 6.95 12.93
C ILE A 136 -2.39 7.96 13.63
N LEU A 137 -2.82 7.68 14.85
CA LEU A 137 -3.68 8.56 15.64
C LEU A 137 -3.05 9.93 15.92
N THR A 138 -1.71 9.99 16.04
CA THR A 138 -0.99 11.24 16.28
C THR A 138 -1.03 12.17 15.07
N TYR A 139 -0.96 11.63 13.86
CA TYR A 139 -0.81 12.41 12.64
C TYR A 139 -2.07 12.51 11.78
N VAL A 140 -3.04 11.61 11.97
CA VAL A 140 -4.30 11.64 11.20
C VAL A 140 -5.18 12.81 11.63
N LYS A 141 -5.78 13.47 10.62
CA LYS A 141 -6.84 14.46 10.86
C LYS A 141 -8.21 13.87 10.53
N ASP A 142 -8.37 13.40 9.30
CA ASP A 142 -9.64 12.87 8.80
C ASP A 142 -9.48 11.49 8.19
N THR A 143 -8.66 11.38 7.15
CA THR A 143 -8.52 10.16 6.34
C THR A 143 -7.05 9.79 6.19
N VAL A 144 -6.80 8.49 6.21
CA VAL A 144 -5.48 7.88 5.98
C VAL A 144 -5.50 7.13 4.66
N TYR A 145 -4.51 7.36 3.82
CA TYR A 145 -4.32 6.65 2.56
C TYR A 145 -3.19 5.64 2.66
N LEU A 146 -3.49 4.41 2.31
CA LEU A 146 -2.51 3.32 2.31
C LEU A 146 -1.90 3.16 0.92
N VAL A 147 -0.62 3.45 0.79
CA VAL A 147 0.13 3.40 -0.46
C VAL A 147 1.33 2.47 -0.32
N GLY A 148 1.77 1.87 -1.40
CA GLY A 148 2.94 0.99 -1.43
C GLY A 148 2.82 -0.06 -2.52
N ASN A 149 3.91 -0.69 -2.88
CA ASN A 149 3.98 -1.67 -3.96
C ASN A 149 3.26 -2.98 -3.67
N THR A 150 3.06 -3.77 -4.72
CA THR A 150 2.62 -5.16 -4.58
C THR A 150 3.58 -5.92 -3.67
N ASN A 151 3.03 -6.79 -2.83
CA ASN A 151 3.79 -7.61 -1.87
C ASN A 151 4.51 -6.84 -0.74
N SER A 152 4.33 -5.54 -0.60
CA SER A 152 4.87 -4.78 0.54
C SER A 152 4.21 -5.10 1.89
N GLY A 153 3.16 -5.91 1.92
CA GLY A 153 2.46 -6.32 3.14
C GLY A 153 1.23 -5.49 3.49
N LYS A 154 0.73 -4.62 2.60
CA LYS A 154 -0.48 -3.79 2.84
C LYS A 154 -1.69 -4.61 3.28
N SER A 155 -2.03 -5.66 2.54
CA SER A 155 -3.19 -6.49 2.85
C SER A 155 -3.05 -7.22 4.19
N THR A 156 -1.84 -7.66 4.52
CA THR A 156 -1.55 -8.31 5.80
C THR A 156 -1.62 -7.31 6.97
N LEU A 157 -1.28 -6.04 6.70
CA LEU A 157 -1.34 -4.97 7.69
C LEU A 157 -2.79 -4.59 8.05
N LEU A 158 -3.73 -4.73 7.09
CA LEU A 158 -5.14 -4.39 7.25
C LEU A 158 -5.98 -5.51 7.87
N ASN A 159 -5.52 -6.75 7.82
CA ASN A 159 -6.19 -7.92 8.38
C ASN A 159 -5.77 -8.18 9.84
#